data_353b26c0158a8cf34086e7914880cea1
#
_entry.id   353b26c0158a8cf34086e7914880cea1
#
_cell.length_a   1.000
_cell.length_b   1.000
_cell.length_c   1.000
_cell.angle_alpha   90.00
_cell.angle_beta   90.00
_cell.angle_gamma   90.00
#
_symmetry.space_group_name_H-M   'P 1'
#
loop_
_entity.id
_entity.type
_entity.pdbx_description
1 polymer ?
#
loop_
_entity_poly.entity_id
_entity_poly.type
_entity_poly.pdbx_seq_one_letter_code
_entity_poly.pdbx_strand_id
1 'polypeptide(L)' 'MEERLRILLCEDDENLGMLLREYLQAKGYAADLFSDGESGYKAFLKGKYDLCVL' A
#
# COMPACT_ATOMS: atom_id res chain seq x y z
N MET A 1 -16.01 -5.70 15.16
CA MET A 1 -15.19 -4.78 14.37
C MET A 1 -14.12 -5.54 13.62
N GLU A 2 -13.99 -5.21 12.39
CA GLU A 2 -13.10 -5.90 11.51
C GLU A 2 -11.75 -5.20 11.44
N GLU A 3 -10.69 -5.95 11.52
CA GLU A 3 -9.36 -5.39 11.39
C GLU A 3 -8.69 -5.95 10.16
N ARG A 4 -8.12 -5.07 9.37
CA ARG A 4 -7.42 -5.47 8.18
C ARG A 4 -5.96 -5.13 8.31
N LEU A 5 -5.12 -5.97 7.75
CA LEU A 5 -3.74 -5.61 7.58
C LEU A 5 -3.67 -4.40 6.65
N ARG A 6 -2.90 -3.43 7.05
CA ARG A 6 -2.73 -2.22 6.26
C ARG A 6 -1.37 -2.28 5.58
N ILE A 7 -1.40 -2.22 4.26
CA ILE A 7 -0.21 -2.39 3.45
C ILE A 7 0.08 -1.10 2.72
N LEU A 8 1.32 -0.64 2.83
CA LEU A 8 1.79 0.49 2.06
C LEU A 8 2.53 -0.08 0.85
N LEU A 9 2.07 0.29 -0.34
CA LEU A 9 2.61 -0.23 -1.59
C LEU A 9 3.29 0.90 -2.34
N CYS A 10 4.56 0.72 -2.67
CA CYS A 10 5.31 1.69 -3.46
C CYS A 10 5.65 1.08 -4.80
N GLU A 11 5.17 1.69 -5.86
CA GLU A 11 5.44 1.21 -7.21
C GLU A 11 5.37 2.38 -8.17
N ASP A 12 6.45 2.63 -8.92
CA ASP A 12 6.48 3.75 -9.83
C ASP A 12 5.76 3.48 -11.15
N ASP A 13 5.49 2.23 -11.46
CA ASP A 13 4.66 1.87 -12.61
C ASP A 13 3.21 1.90 -12.15
N GLU A 14 2.46 2.91 -12.61
CA GLU A 14 1.10 3.12 -12.13
C GLU A 14 0.18 1.96 -12.48
N ASN A 15 0.34 1.40 -13.67
CA ASN A 15 -0.52 0.28 -14.06
C ASN A 15 -0.27 -0.93 -13.19
N LEU A 16 0.99 -1.25 -12.96
CA LEU A 16 1.33 -2.36 -12.10
C LEU A 16 0.90 -2.09 -10.66
N GLY A 17 1.12 -0.85 -10.21
CA GLY A 17 0.74 -0.50 -8.85
C GLY A 17 -0.75 -0.64 -8.60
N MET A 18 -1.56 -0.17 -9.55
CA MET A 18 -3.01 -0.29 -9.41
C MET A 18 -3.45 -1.73 -9.42
N LEU A 19 -2.84 -2.54 -10.27
CA LEU A 19 -3.18 -3.95 -10.33
C LEU A 19 -2.85 -4.65 -9.00
N LEU A 20 -1.68 -4.37 -8.46
CA LEU A 20 -1.28 -4.96 -7.19
C LEU A 20 -2.18 -4.50 -6.05
N ARG A 21 -2.54 -3.22 -6.05
CA ARG A 21 -3.45 -2.71 -5.02
C ARG A 21 -4.79 -3.40 -5.08
N GLU A 22 -5.33 -3.56 -6.29
CA GLU A 22 -6.61 -4.22 -6.43
C GLU A 22 -6.54 -5.67 -6.00
N TYR A 23 -5.44 -6.33 -6.29
CA TYR A 23 -5.25 -7.70 -5.87
C TYR A 23 -5.26 -7.80 -4.34
N LEU A 24 -4.52 -6.91 -3.69
CA LEU A 24 -4.45 -6.94 -2.23
C LEU A 24 -5.79 -6.63 -1.61
N GLN A 25 -6.51 -5.66 -2.19
CA GLN A 25 -7.84 -5.31 -1.67
C GLN A 25 -8.81 -6.47 -1.85
N ALA A 26 -8.69 -7.19 -2.96
CA ALA A 26 -9.54 -8.35 -3.18
C ALA A 26 -9.27 -9.45 -2.17
N LYS A 27 -8.05 -9.50 -1.63
CA LYS A 27 -7.70 -10.47 -0.61
C LYS A 27 -8.11 -10.02 0.79
N GLY A 28 -8.67 -8.84 0.92
CA GLY A 28 -9.14 -8.36 2.21
C GLY A 28 -8.18 -7.44 2.94
N TYR A 29 -7.10 -7.02 2.28
CA TYR A 29 -6.15 -6.09 2.90
C TYR A 29 -6.54 -4.67 2.58
N ALA A 30 -6.13 -3.75 3.44
CA ALA A 30 -6.22 -2.33 3.13
C ALA A 30 -4.89 -1.92 2.52
N ALA A 31 -4.92 -1.44 1.28
CA ALA A 31 -3.68 -1.12 0.56
C ALA A 31 -3.73 0.29 0.04
N ASP A 32 -2.66 1.04 0.31
CA ASP A 32 -2.47 2.38 -0.22
C ASP A 32 -1.28 2.37 -1.16
N LEU A 33 -1.45 3.01 -2.30
CA LEU A 33 -0.43 3.02 -3.35
C LEU A 33 0.26 4.36 -3.42
N PHE A 34 1.58 4.32 -3.43
CA PHE A 34 2.41 5.51 -3.61
C PHE A 34 3.32 5.28 -4.80
N SER A 35 3.48 6.31 -5.62
CA SER A 35 4.23 6.16 -6.85
C SER A 35 5.73 6.39 -6.68
N ASP A 36 6.15 6.89 -5.54
CA ASP A 36 7.58 7.06 -5.29
C ASP A 36 7.91 6.70 -3.85
N GLY A 37 9.19 6.39 -3.63
CA GLY A 37 9.62 5.89 -2.32
C GLY A 37 9.58 6.95 -1.25
N GLU A 38 9.80 8.22 -1.62
CA GLU A 38 9.83 9.28 -0.64
C GLU A 38 8.45 9.52 -0.05
N SER A 39 7.44 9.60 -0.91
CA SER A 39 6.06 9.77 -0.44
C SER A 39 5.63 8.58 0.39
N GLY A 40 5.99 7.38 -0.05
CA GLY A 40 5.65 6.18 0.69
C GLY A 40 6.31 6.14 2.05
N TYR A 41 7.58 6.54 2.11
CA TYR A 41 8.29 6.55 3.38
C TYR A 41 7.66 7.52 4.36
N LYS A 42 7.31 8.72 3.89
CA LYS A 42 6.66 9.70 4.75
C LYS A 42 5.32 9.18 5.25
N ALA A 43 4.56 8.55 4.37
CA ALA A 43 3.28 8.00 4.75
C ALA A 43 3.45 6.87 5.76
N PHE A 44 4.48 6.05 5.60
CA PHE A 44 4.75 4.97 6.53
C PHE A 44 5.03 5.50 7.92
N LEU A 45 5.80 6.59 8.01
CA LEU A 45 6.12 7.18 9.31
C LEU A 45 4.89 7.76 9.99
N LYS A 46 3.97 8.33 9.23
CA LYS A 46 2.78 8.95 9.78
C LYS A 46 1.65 7.96 9.96
N GLY A 47 1.58 6.98 9.08
CA GLY A 47 0.45 6.09 9.03
C GLY A 47 0.57 4.93 9.97
N LYS A 48 -0.40 4.07 9.87
CA LYS A 48 -0.48 2.88 10.70
C LYS A 48 -0.49 1.68 9.79
N TYR A 49 0.67 1.45 9.20
CA TYR A 49 0.83 0.35 8.26
C TYR A 49 1.51 -0.81 8.93
N ASP A 50 1.05 -1.99 8.58
CA ASP A 50 1.61 -3.22 9.13
C ASP A 50 2.73 -3.75 8.27
N LEU A 51 2.71 -3.38 6.97
CA LEU A 51 3.64 -3.95 6.02
C LEU A 51 3.91 -2.95 4.91
N CYS A 52 5.14 -2.96 4.43
CA CYS A 52 5.54 -2.09 3.32
C CYS A 52 6.07 -2.97 2.20
N VAL A 53 5.54 -2.77 1.00
CA VAL A 53 5.94 -3.51 -0.19
C VAL A 53 6.51 -2.53 -1.19
N LEU A 54 7.75 -2.77 -1.63
CA LEU A 54 8.44 -1.91 -2.58
C LEU A 54 8.54 -2.56 -3.94
#